data_208d792f646d4ae28b3ed4a8f21928ce
#
_entry.id   208d792f646d4ae28b3ed4a8f21928ce
#
_cell.length_a   1.000
_cell.length_b   1.000
_cell.length_c   1.000
_cell.angle_alpha   90.00
_cell.angle_beta   90.00
_cell.angle_gamma   90.00
#
_symmetry.space_group_name_H-M   'P 1'
#
loop_
_entity.id
_entity.type
_entity.pdbx_description
1 polymer ?
#
loop_
_entity_poly.entity_id
_entity_poly.type
_entity_poly.pdbx_seq_one_letter_code
_entity_poly.pdbx_strand_id
1 'polypeptide(L)'
;VSVDLHLQKELRAADRVFSLDITLASDSQRIVLYGPSGSGKSLTLKAIAGLMRPDSGHIRIQGRTLFDSAQGIDVRVQERNVAYLFQDYALFPHLTVAQNIAFGLARGSINLRRPAEHPAVRQWLQAFELEAIAHSRPAQISGGQRQRVALARALVAEPDMLLLDEPFSALDLSLRQRMRSELAELQSRLQVPMLLITHDPADVEALGQTVFELRDGRLHRP
;
A
#
# COMPACT_ATOMS: atom_id res chain seq x y z
N VAL A 1 11.75 2.12 15.74
CA VAL A 1 10.30 2.11 15.43
C VAL A 1 10.14 2.18 13.93
N SER A 2 9.48 1.15 13.35
CA SER A 2 9.28 1.07 11.89
C SER A 2 8.28 2.11 11.40
N VAL A 3 7.26 2.38 12.21
CA VAL A 3 6.23 3.38 11.95
C VAL A 3 5.97 4.16 13.24
N ASP A 4 6.05 5.47 13.17
CA ASP A 4 5.69 6.40 14.26
C ASP A 4 4.92 7.56 13.63
N LEU A 5 3.64 7.67 13.99
CA LEU A 5 2.81 8.73 13.46
C LEU A 5 1.83 9.27 14.51
N HIS A 6 1.62 10.56 14.43
CA HIS A 6 0.50 11.27 15.03
C HIS A 6 -0.13 12.13 13.95
N LEU A 7 -1.40 11.90 13.64
CA LEU A 7 -2.12 12.55 12.54
C LEU A 7 -3.40 13.18 13.04
N GLN A 8 -3.56 14.47 12.74
CA GLN A 8 -4.82 15.17 12.91
C GLN A 8 -5.29 15.70 11.56
N LYS A 9 -6.54 15.43 11.21
CA LYS A 9 -7.18 15.90 9.99
C LYS A 9 -8.66 16.12 10.19
N GLU A 10 -9.14 17.31 9.87
CA GLU A 10 -10.56 17.61 9.80
C GLU A 10 -11.02 17.68 8.34
N LEU A 11 -12.08 16.97 8.03
CA LEU A 11 -12.75 17.03 6.74
C LEU A 11 -14.17 17.56 6.94
N ARG A 12 -14.53 18.57 6.17
CA ARG A 12 -15.87 19.17 6.17
C ARG A 12 -16.56 18.92 4.83
N ALA A 13 -17.74 18.32 4.87
CA ALA A 13 -18.58 18.12 3.69
C ALA A 13 -20.02 18.46 4.04
N ALA A 14 -20.53 19.55 3.47
CA ALA A 14 -21.84 20.12 3.77
C ALA A 14 -22.03 20.25 5.31
N ASP A 15 -22.98 19.49 5.89
CA ASP A 15 -23.31 19.55 7.32
C ASP A 15 -22.57 18.51 8.16
N ARG A 16 -21.60 17.79 7.60
CA ARG A 16 -20.84 16.73 8.29
C ARG A 16 -19.39 17.13 8.50
N VAL A 17 -18.93 16.97 9.72
CA VAL A 17 -17.52 17.11 10.08
C VAL A 17 -17.00 15.73 10.47
N PHE A 18 -15.93 15.29 9.83
CA PHE A 18 -15.18 14.09 10.21
C PHE A 18 -13.82 14.51 10.73
N SER A 19 -13.46 14.06 11.93
CA SER A 19 -12.17 14.35 12.55
C SER A 19 -11.38 13.05 12.70
N LEU A 20 -10.20 13.02 12.11
CA LEU A 20 -9.20 11.96 12.29
C LEU A 20 -8.18 12.46 13.31
N ASP A 21 -8.01 11.72 14.41
CA ASP A 21 -6.99 11.98 15.44
C ASP A 21 -6.43 10.64 15.92
N ILE A 22 -5.25 10.27 15.38
CA ILE A 22 -4.65 8.96 15.60
C ILE A 22 -3.19 9.07 16.00
N THR A 23 -2.78 8.24 16.95
CA THR A 23 -1.37 8.03 17.32
C THR A 23 -1.05 6.56 17.24
N LEU A 24 -0.08 6.20 16.39
CA LEU A 24 0.35 4.83 16.14
C LEU A 24 1.86 4.75 16.15
N ALA A 25 2.39 3.82 16.94
CA ALA A 25 3.81 3.48 16.93
C ALA A 25 3.96 1.95 16.96
N SER A 26 4.79 1.41 16.05
CA SER A 26 5.03 -0.03 15.95
C SER A 26 6.36 -0.34 15.29
N ASP A 27 7.01 -1.42 15.76
CA ASP A 27 8.20 -2.03 15.15
C ASP A 27 7.87 -3.26 14.30
N SER A 28 6.59 -3.65 14.27
CA SER A 28 6.14 -4.84 13.55
C SER A 28 6.30 -4.69 12.05
N GLN A 29 6.64 -5.80 11.39
CA GLN A 29 6.73 -5.87 9.94
C GLN A 29 5.34 -5.92 9.26
N ARG A 30 4.32 -6.35 9.99
CA ARG A 30 2.94 -6.48 9.50
C ARG A 30 1.98 -5.78 10.44
N ILE A 31 1.60 -4.56 10.09
CA ILE A 31 0.65 -3.73 10.84
C ILE A 31 -0.69 -3.78 10.12
N VAL A 32 -1.75 -4.06 10.84
CA VAL A 32 -3.12 -4.02 10.33
C VAL A 32 -3.91 -2.91 11.02
N LEU A 33 -4.52 -2.04 10.24
CA LEU A 33 -5.49 -1.06 10.69
C LEU A 33 -6.87 -1.55 10.30
N TYR A 34 -7.59 -2.08 11.27
CA TYR A 34 -8.91 -2.68 11.12
C TYR A 34 -10.01 -1.71 11.54
N GLY A 35 -11.19 -1.81 10.93
CA GLY A 35 -12.37 -1.03 11.35
C GLY A 35 -13.43 -0.90 10.27
N PRO A 36 -14.60 -0.35 10.59
CA PRO A 36 -15.72 -0.19 9.66
C PRO A 36 -15.38 0.78 8.52
N SER A 37 -16.17 0.72 7.43
CA SER A 37 -16.08 1.71 6.35
C SER A 37 -16.35 3.11 6.90
N GLY A 38 -15.61 4.10 6.39
CA GLY A 38 -15.72 5.49 6.83
C GLY A 38 -14.98 5.84 8.13
N SER A 39 -14.32 4.89 8.80
CA SER A 39 -13.58 5.16 10.05
C SER A 39 -12.32 5.99 9.90
N GLY A 40 -11.81 6.22 8.66
CA GLY A 40 -10.61 7.02 8.41
C GLY A 40 -9.39 6.21 7.96
N LYS A 41 -9.49 4.88 7.78
CA LYS A 41 -8.37 4.00 7.39
C LYS A 41 -7.66 4.46 6.11
N SER A 42 -8.40 4.64 5.01
CA SER A 42 -7.83 5.11 3.74
C SER A 42 -7.26 6.52 3.84
N LEU A 43 -7.79 7.39 4.70
CA LEU A 43 -7.21 8.71 4.97
C LEU A 43 -5.84 8.58 5.62
N THR A 44 -5.70 7.67 6.58
CA THR A 44 -4.40 7.39 7.22
C THR A 44 -3.37 6.93 6.19
N LEU A 45 -3.71 5.97 5.31
CA LEU A 45 -2.79 5.52 4.26
C LEU A 45 -2.44 6.66 3.30
N LYS A 46 -3.44 7.44 2.87
CA LYS A 46 -3.22 8.60 1.99
C LYS A 46 -2.32 9.65 2.62
N ALA A 47 -2.43 9.88 3.93
CA ALA A 47 -1.55 10.79 4.66
C ALA A 47 -0.09 10.29 4.65
N ILE A 48 0.13 9.01 4.94
CA ILE A 48 1.46 8.39 4.90
C ILE A 48 2.06 8.48 3.50
N ALA A 49 1.28 8.17 2.47
CA ALA A 49 1.72 8.25 1.08
C ALA A 49 1.96 9.70 0.58
N GLY A 50 1.49 10.72 1.29
CA GLY A 50 1.54 12.12 0.86
C GLY A 50 0.45 12.52 -0.13
N LEU A 51 -0.53 11.66 -0.34
CA LEU A 51 -1.71 11.91 -1.19
C LEU A 51 -2.75 12.79 -0.51
N MET A 52 -2.65 12.95 0.81
CA MET A 52 -3.44 13.86 1.62
C MET A 52 -2.53 14.49 2.67
N ARG A 53 -2.59 15.81 2.80
CA ARG A 53 -1.83 16.53 3.82
C ARG A 53 -2.61 16.57 5.14
N PRO A 54 -2.01 16.10 6.27
CA PRO A 54 -2.56 16.30 7.60
C PRO A 54 -2.64 17.79 7.97
N ASP A 55 -3.51 18.15 8.90
CA ASP A 55 -3.58 19.50 9.43
C ASP A 55 -2.48 19.72 10.47
N SER A 56 -2.17 18.69 11.28
CA SER A 56 -1.07 18.72 12.23
C SER A 56 -0.56 17.31 12.55
N GLY A 57 0.58 17.25 13.26
CA GLY A 57 1.20 16.02 13.72
C GLY A 57 2.49 15.67 12.98
N HIS A 58 2.86 14.39 12.99
CA HIS A 58 4.07 13.89 12.33
C HIS A 58 3.86 12.49 11.72
N ILE A 59 4.69 12.16 10.73
CA ILE A 59 4.80 10.83 10.11
C ILE A 59 6.28 10.49 9.99
N ARG A 60 6.70 9.38 10.58
CA ARG A 60 8.05 8.83 10.48
C ARG A 60 7.99 7.37 10.07
N ILE A 61 8.74 7.01 9.04
CA ILE A 61 8.85 5.63 8.52
C ILE A 61 10.33 5.26 8.52
N GLN A 62 10.68 4.14 9.15
CA GLN A 62 12.07 3.66 9.28
C GLN A 62 13.02 4.76 9.81
N GLY A 63 12.55 5.55 10.78
CA GLY A 63 13.31 6.67 11.36
C GLY A 63 13.37 7.94 10.51
N ARG A 64 12.89 7.90 9.25
CA ARG A 64 12.85 9.06 8.36
C ARG A 64 11.56 9.85 8.56
N THR A 65 11.66 11.15 8.80
CA THR A 65 10.50 12.05 8.88
C THR A 65 9.99 12.38 7.49
N LEU A 66 8.72 12.02 7.21
CA LEU A 66 8.03 12.30 5.95
C LEU A 66 7.12 13.54 6.06
N PHE A 67 6.59 13.78 7.24
CA PHE A 67 5.78 14.94 7.56
C PHE A 67 6.02 15.35 9.03
N ASP A 68 6.11 16.65 9.29
CA ASP A 68 6.11 17.19 10.65
C ASP A 68 5.64 18.65 10.58
N SER A 69 4.45 18.91 11.09
CA SER A 69 3.84 20.24 11.04
C SER A 69 4.57 21.26 11.90
N ALA A 70 5.18 20.84 13.02
CA ALA A 70 5.91 21.73 13.90
C ALA A 70 7.27 22.15 13.31
N GLN A 71 7.88 21.26 12.52
CA GLN A 71 9.17 21.52 11.86
C GLN A 71 9.01 22.03 10.40
N GLY A 72 7.79 22.13 9.89
CA GLY A 72 7.53 22.53 8.51
C GLY A 72 7.99 21.52 7.47
N ILE A 73 8.13 20.25 7.83
CA ILE A 73 8.54 19.16 6.93
C ILE A 73 7.32 18.60 6.24
N ASP A 74 7.36 18.53 4.90
CA ASP A 74 6.34 17.86 4.07
C ASP A 74 7.03 17.30 2.82
N VAL A 75 7.49 16.05 2.93
CA VAL A 75 8.21 15.36 1.84
C VAL A 75 7.24 15.07 0.70
N ARG A 76 7.63 15.40 -0.54
CA ARG A 76 6.82 15.17 -1.74
C ARG A 76 6.54 13.68 -1.93
N VAL A 77 5.37 13.34 -2.49
CA VAL A 77 4.93 11.96 -2.74
C VAL A 77 6.03 11.11 -3.39
N GLN A 78 6.67 11.66 -4.44
CA GLN A 78 7.69 10.97 -5.24
C GLN A 78 8.98 10.68 -4.45
N GLU A 79 9.20 11.39 -3.34
CA GLU A 79 10.41 11.30 -2.52
C GLU A 79 10.18 10.49 -1.24
N ARG A 80 8.94 10.10 -0.93
CA ARG A 80 8.61 9.36 0.30
C ARG A 80 9.11 7.93 0.31
N ASN A 81 9.37 7.36 -0.85
CA ASN A 81 9.78 5.96 -1.04
C ASN A 81 8.82 4.94 -0.41
N VAL A 82 7.53 5.23 -0.41
CA VAL A 82 6.47 4.31 0.01
C VAL A 82 5.69 3.83 -1.20
N ALA A 83 5.34 2.55 -1.23
CA ALA A 83 4.51 1.99 -2.29
C ALA A 83 3.06 1.92 -1.83
N TYR A 84 2.12 2.32 -2.68
CA TYR A 84 0.69 2.31 -2.40
C TYR A 84 -0.03 1.35 -3.35
N LEU A 85 -0.68 0.33 -2.80
CA LEU A 85 -1.57 -0.55 -3.53
C LEU A 85 -3.01 -0.11 -3.31
N PHE A 86 -3.63 0.39 -4.38
CA PHE A 86 -5.03 0.79 -4.39
C PHE A 86 -5.97 -0.41 -4.44
N GLN A 87 -7.19 -0.27 -3.95
CA GLN A 87 -8.22 -1.30 -3.91
C GLN A 87 -8.54 -1.90 -5.28
N ASP A 88 -8.50 -1.09 -6.35
CA ASP A 88 -8.71 -1.48 -7.75
C ASP A 88 -7.41 -1.81 -8.50
N TYR A 89 -6.28 -1.91 -7.74
CA TYR A 89 -4.93 -2.13 -8.26
C TYR A 89 -4.38 -1.00 -9.13
N ALA A 90 -5.18 -0.10 -9.66
CA ALA A 90 -4.82 1.04 -10.50
C ALA A 90 -3.78 0.69 -11.59
N LEU A 91 -3.95 -0.46 -12.26
CA LEU A 91 -3.08 -0.84 -13.38
C LEU A 91 -3.37 0.03 -14.59
N PHE A 92 -2.32 0.40 -15.32
CA PHE A 92 -2.45 1.15 -16.57
C PHE A 92 -3.01 0.24 -17.65
N PRO A 93 -4.25 0.46 -18.14
CA PRO A 93 -4.94 -0.50 -19.03
C PRO A 93 -4.30 -0.61 -20.41
N HIS A 94 -3.58 0.42 -20.84
CA HIS A 94 -2.90 0.49 -22.14
C HIS A 94 -1.47 -0.09 -22.11
N LEU A 95 -0.92 -0.36 -20.93
CA LEU A 95 0.40 -0.96 -20.74
C LEU A 95 0.30 -2.47 -20.55
N THR A 96 1.33 -3.20 -21.01
CA THR A 96 1.47 -4.63 -20.74
C THR A 96 1.83 -4.89 -19.27
N VAL A 97 1.81 -6.15 -18.84
CA VAL A 97 2.25 -6.57 -17.50
C VAL A 97 3.68 -6.09 -17.22
N ALA A 98 4.62 -6.40 -18.10
CA ALA A 98 6.01 -5.97 -17.94
C ALA A 98 6.17 -4.45 -17.91
N GLN A 99 5.38 -3.72 -18.72
CA GLN A 99 5.38 -2.24 -18.71
C GLN A 99 4.77 -1.67 -17.43
N ASN A 100 3.70 -2.28 -16.90
CA ASN A 100 3.15 -1.89 -15.60
C ASN A 100 4.19 -2.04 -14.49
N ILE A 101 4.90 -3.17 -14.44
CA ILE A 101 5.97 -3.40 -13.44
C ILE A 101 7.09 -2.37 -13.62
N ALA A 102 7.59 -2.21 -14.85
CA ALA A 102 8.67 -1.27 -15.16
C ALA A 102 8.32 0.19 -14.81
N PHE A 103 7.03 0.54 -14.83
CA PHE A 103 6.58 1.86 -14.43
C PHE A 103 6.92 2.20 -12.97
N GLY A 104 7.02 1.20 -12.08
CA GLY A 104 7.48 1.40 -10.70
C GLY A 104 8.93 1.86 -10.58
N LEU A 105 9.78 1.61 -11.59
CA LEU A 105 11.16 2.10 -11.63
C LEU A 105 11.26 3.57 -12.06
N ALA A 106 10.16 4.18 -12.53
CA ALA A 106 10.16 5.48 -13.17
C ALA A 106 10.33 6.65 -12.19
N ARG A 107 11.54 7.10 -12.01
CA ARG A 107 11.82 8.47 -11.55
C ARG A 107 12.03 9.37 -12.78
N GLY A 108 11.01 9.51 -13.66
CA GLY A 108 11.10 10.29 -14.88
C GLY A 108 10.57 9.55 -16.13
N SER A 109 10.93 10.02 -17.34
CA SER A 109 10.52 9.36 -18.59
C SER A 109 11.25 8.04 -18.77
N ILE A 110 10.53 6.92 -18.66
CA ILE A 110 11.08 5.59 -18.93
C ILE A 110 10.88 5.21 -20.39
N ASN A 111 11.93 4.67 -20.99
CA ASN A 111 11.82 3.99 -22.27
C ASN A 111 11.24 2.58 -22.04
N LEU A 112 9.93 2.44 -22.15
CA LEU A 112 9.21 1.17 -21.98
C LEU A 112 9.25 0.26 -23.22
N ARG A 113 10.25 0.42 -24.13
CA ARG A 113 10.30 -0.38 -25.36
C ARG A 113 10.59 -1.86 -25.12
N ARG A 114 11.42 -2.19 -24.10
CA ARG A 114 11.80 -3.56 -23.75
C ARG A 114 11.84 -3.76 -22.24
N PRO A 115 10.72 -3.57 -21.55
CA PRO A 115 10.70 -3.59 -20.08
C PRO A 115 11.05 -4.96 -19.50
N ALA A 116 10.67 -6.06 -20.17
CA ALA A 116 10.97 -7.43 -19.73
C ALA A 116 12.47 -7.79 -19.79
N GLU A 117 13.29 -7.02 -20.51
CA GLU A 117 14.75 -7.21 -20.54
C GLU A 117 15.44 -6.55 -19.33
N HIS A 118 14.78 -5.63 -18.64
CA HIS A 118 15.34 -4.99 -17.46
C HIS A 118 15.50 -6.00 -16.30
N PRO A 119 16.68 -6.14 -15.67
CA PRO A 119 16.95 -7.17 -14.67
C PRO A 119 15.94 -7.15 -13.50
N ALA A 120 15.64 -5.98 -12.94
CA ALA A 120 14.69 -5.86 -11.84
C ALA A 120 13.27 -6.27 -12.27
N VAL A 121 12.81 -5.90 -13.48
CA VAL A 121 11.49 -6.32 -13.98
C VAL A 121 11.44 -7.83 -14.18
N ARG A 122 12.49 -8.43 -14.74
CA ARG A 122 12.59 -9.89 -14.93
C ARG A 122 12.54 -10.61 -13.59
N GLN A 123 13.27 -10.13 -12.59
CA GLN A 123 13.24 -10.68 -11.23
C GLN A 123 11.81 -10.73 -10.66
N TRP A 124 11.06 -9.63 -10.80
CA TRP A 124 9.69 -9.56 -10.29
C TRP A 124 8.68 -10.36 -11.13
N LEU A 125 8.89 -10.45 -12.46
CA LEU A 125 8.10 -11.36 -13.30
C LEU A 125 8.26 -12.80 -12.82
N GLN A 126 9.48 -13.25 -12.54
CA GLN A 126 9.76 -14.59 -12.03
C GLN A 126 9.21 -14.80 -10.62
N ALA A 127 9.46 -13.85 -9.70
CA ALA A 127 9.03 -13.97 -8.31
C ALA A 127 7.50 -14.10 -8.15
N PHE A 128 6.74 -13.53 -9.10
CA PHE A 128 5.28 -13.56 -9.11
C PHE A 128 4.68 -14.51 -10.17
N GLU A 129 5.49 -15.31 -10.84
CA GLU A 129 5.05 -16.27 -11.90
C GLU A 129 4.24 -15.57 -13.02
N LEU A 130 4.76 -14.46 -13.52
CA LEU A 130 4.11 -13.61 -14.52
C LEU A 130 4.76 -13.65 -15.90
N GLU A 131 5.83 -14.47 -16.10
CA GLU A 131 6.60 -14.50 -17.34
C GLU A 131 5.72 -14.83 -18.55
N ALA A 132 4.85 -15.84 -18.42
CA ALA A 132 3.96 -16.27 -19.50
C ALA A 132 2.98 -15.19 -19.99
N ILE A 133 2.69 -14.21 -19.13
CA ILE A 133 1.76 -13.11 -19.41
C ILE A 133 2.44 -11.73 -19.48
N ALA A 134 3.77 -11.68 -19.53
CA ALA A 134 4.54 -10.43 -19.53
C ALA A 134 4.10 -9.43 -20.61
N HIS A 135 3.62 -9.92 -21.75
CA HIS A 135 3.15 -9.12 -22.88
C HIS A 135 1.63 -8.89 -22.91
N SER A 136 0.88 -9.51 -21.99
CA SER A 136 -0.58 -9.33 -21.88
C SER A 136 -0.91 -7.97 -21.26
N ARG A 137 -2.13 -7.47 -21.55
CA ARG A 137 -2.69 -6.26 -20.92
C ARG A 137 -3.59 -6.63 -19.74
N PRO A 138 -3.86 -5.67 -18.80
CA PRO A 138 -4.70 -5.93 -17.64
C PRO A 138 -6.08 -6.53 -17.92
N ALA A 139 -6.69 -6.21 -19.06
CA ALA A 139 -7.98 -6.77 -19.48
C ALA A 139 -7.91 -8.26 -19.89
N GLN A 140 -6.73 -8.81 -20.14
CA GLN A 140 -6.49 -10.16 -20.63
C GLN A 140 -6.07 -11.14 -19.52
N ILE A 141 -5.98 -10.68 -18.28
CA ILE A 141 -5.46 -11.44 -17.14
C ILE A 141 -6.49 -11.54 -16.02
N SER A 142 -6.37 -12.57 -15.17
CA SER A 142 -7.27 -12.81 -14.04
C SER A 142 -7.14 -11.75 -12.92
N GLY A 143 -8.10 -11.73 -12.00
CA GLY A 143 -8.05 -10.84 -10.82
C GLY A 143 -6.79 -11.03 -9.98
N GLY A 144 -6.43 -12.28 -9.67
CA GLY A 144 -5.20 -12.61 -8.91
C GLY A 144 -3.93 -12.22 -9.68
N GLN A 145 -3.91 -12.42 -11.01
CA GLN A 145 -2.77 -11.96 -11.82
C GLN A 145 -2.65 -10.44 -11.81
N ARG A 146 -3.78 -9.69 -11.88
CA ARG A 146 -3.75 -8.23 -11.74
C ARG A 146 -3.17 -7.79 -10.39
N GLN A 147 -3.55 -8.46 -9.31
CA GLN A 147 -3.00 -8.17 -7.98
C GLN A 147 -1.49 -8.42 -7.91
N ARG A 148 -1.02 -9.56 -8.42
CA ARG A 148 0.43 -9.88 -8.48
C ARG A 148 1.20 -8.85 -9.30
N VAL A 149 0.66 -8.40 -10.43
CA VAL A 149 1.26 -7.32 -11.24
C VAL A 149 1.35 -6.01 -10.46
N ALA A 150 0.30 -5.65 -9.72
CA ALA A 150 0.29 -4.43 -8.93
C ALA A 150 1.28 -4.48 -7.75
N LEU A 151 1.40 -5.65 -7.09
CA LEU A 151 2.42 -5.88 -6.05
C LEU A 151 3.83 -5.82 -6.64
N ALA A 152 4.08 -6.47 -7.79
CA ALA A 152 5.38 -6.42 -8.47
C ALA A 152 5.75 -4.97 -8.85
N ARG A 153 4.79 -4.18 -9.36
CA ARG A 153 4.99 -2.75 -9.66
C ARG A 153 5.31 -1.94 -8.42
N ALA A 154 4.66 -2.25 -7.30
CA ALA A 154 4.89 -1.56 -6.03
C ALA A 154 6.28 -1.86 -5.47
N LEU A 155 6.73 -3.12 -5.57
CA LEU A 155 7.95 -3.62 -4.95
C LEU A 155 9.21 -3.41 -5.81
N VAL A 156 9.09 -3.25 -7.13
CA VAL A 156 10.24 -3.04 -8.03
C VAL A 156 11.02 -1.76 -7.72
N ALA A 157 10.37 -0.79 -7.05
CA ALA A 157 10.96 0.47 -6.60
C ALA A 157 11.73 0.34 -5.27
N GLU A 158 11.79 -0.86 -4.67
CA GLU A 158 12.42 -1.12 -3.37
C GLU A 158 11.94 -0.12 -2.29
N PRO A 159 10.63 -0.11 -1.99
CA PRO A 159 10.06 0.87 -1.06
C PRO A 159 10.46 0.59 0.39
N ASP A 160 10.54 1.65 1.21
CA ASP A 160 10.75 1.55 2.66
C ASP A 160 9.52 0.97 3.38
N MET A 161 8.34 1.05 2.75
CA MET A 161 7.09 0.52 3.29
C MET A 161 6.05 0.26 2.19
N LEU A 162 5.25 -0.79 2.36
CA LEU A 162 4.12 -1.14 1.51
C LEU A 162 2.79 -0.76 2.21
N LEU A 163 2.00 0.07 1.55
CA LEU A 163 0.68 0.51 2.00
C LEU A 163 -0.39 -0.20 1.18
N LEU A 164 -1.26 -0.97 1.83
CA LEU A 164 -2.27 -1.82 1.18
C LEU A 164 -3.68 -1.37 1.55
N ASP A 165 -4.41 -0.85 0.59
CA ASP A 165 -5.79 -0.34 0.76
C ASP A 165 -6.79 -1.42 0.34
N GLU A 166 -7.31 -2.20 1.31
CA GLU A 166 -8.28 -3.28 1.10
C GLU A 166 -7.92 -4.22 -0.07
N PRO A 167 -6.71 -4.81 -0.10
CA PRO A 167 -6.15 -5.44 -1.30
C PRO A 167 -6.94 -6.65 -1.80
N PHE A 168 -7.82 -7.22 -0.99
CA PHE A 168 -8.56 -8.44 -1.34
C PHE A 168 -10.06 -8.20 -1.56
N SER A 169 -10.57 -6.99 -1.34
CA SER A 169 -12.01 -6.68 -1.36
C SER A 169 -12.69 -7.00 -2.70
N ALA A 170 -11.96 -6.84 -3.82
CA ALA A 170 -12.46 -7.09 -5.18
C ALA A 170 -12.37 -8.56 -5.64
N LEU A 171 -11.88 -9.48 -4.78
CA LEU A 171 -11.69 -10.89 -5.11
C LEU A 171 -12.84 -11.77 -4.60
N ASP A 172 -13.12 -12.88 -5.30
CA ASP A 172 -13.98 -13.94 -4.78
C ASP A 172 -13.34 -14.64 -3.57
N LEU A 173 -14.15 -15.38 -2.81
CA LEU A 173 -13.74 -15.96 -1.52
C LEU A 173 -12.55 -16.91 -1.64
N SER A 174 -12.54 -17.78 -2.66
CA SER A 174 -11.47 -18.78 -2.85
C SER A 174 -10.14 -18.14 -3.23
N LEU A 175 -10.20 -17.17 -4.14
CA LEU A 175 -9.03 -16.41 -4.57
C LEU A 175 -8.51 -15.52 -3.45
N ARG A 176 -9.38 -14.94 -2.61
CA ARG A 176 -9.01 -14.13 -1.47
C ARG A 176 -8.16 -14.92 -0.45
N GLN A 177 -8.59 -16.14 -0.09
CA GLN A 177 -7.82 -17.00 0.81
C GLN A 177 -6.41 -17.31 0.25
N ARG A 178 -6.35 -17.68 -1.01
CA ARG A 178 -5.08 -17.94 -1.70
C ARG A 178 -4.16 -16.72 -1.69
N MET A 179 -4.69 -15.54 -2.03
CA MET A 179 -3.91 -14.31 -2.10
C MET A 179 -3.41 -13.82 -0.73
N ARG A 180 -4.17 -14.07 0.36
CA ARG A 180 -3.69 -13.84 1.74
C ARG A 180 -2.44 -14.66 2.04
N SER A 181 -2.48 -15.95 1.75
CA SER A 181 -1.34 -16.85 1.98
C SER A 181 -0.13 -16.44 1.14
N GLU A 182 -0.33 -16.13 -0.14
CA GLU A 182 0.72 -15.66 -1.03
C GLU A 182 1.35 -14.34 -0.54
N LEU A 183 0.54 -13.39 -0.07
CA LEU A 183 1.06 -12.12 0.47
C LEU A 183 1.83 -12.32 1.78
N ALA A 184 1.35 -13.19 2.67
CA ALA A 184 2.02 -13.51 3.92
C ALA A 184 3.40 -14.15 3.68
N GLU A 185 3.47 -15.11 2.75
CA GLU A 185 4.72 -15.75 2.34
C GLU A 185 5.68 -14.76 1.68
N LEU A 186 5.18 -13.95 0.75
CA LEU A 186 5.97 -12.92 0.07
C LEU A 186 6.57 -11.93 1.07
N GLN A 187 5.76 -11.42 1.98
CA GLN A 187 6.22 -10.45 2.98
C GLN A 187 7.30 -11.04 3.91
N SER A 188 7.15 -12.31 4.30
CA SER A 188 8.17 -12.99 5.12
C SER A 188 9.52 -13.14 4.40
N ARG A 189 9.52 -13.27 3.08
CA ARG A 189 10.75 -13.35 2.26
C ARG A 189 11.37 -11.98 1.98
N LEU A 190 10.54 -10.96 1.74
CA LEU A 190 11.02 -9.64 1.30
C LEU A 190 11.42 -8.74 2.46
N GLN A 191 10.90 -8.99 3.67
CA GLN A 191 11.16 -8.18 4.88
C GLN A 191 10.83 -6.68 4.72
N VAL A 192 9.96 -6.33 3.75
CA VAL A 192 9.48 -4.95 3.58
C VAL A 192 8.32 -4.73 4.56
N PRO A 193 8.37 -3.76 5.47
CA PRO A 193 7.26 -3.48 6.36
C PRO A 193 6.00 -3.14 5.60
N MET A 194 4.84 -3.61 6.08
CA MET A 194 3.56 -3.28 5.47
C MET A 194 2.55 -2.74 6.48
N LEU A 195 1.76 -1.80 6.04
CA LEU A 195 0.53 -1.35 6.70
C LEU A 195 -0.66 -1.70 5.80
N LEU A 196 -1.45 -2.64 6.28
CA LEU A 196 -2.68 -3.11 5.63
C LEU A 196 -3.89 -2.44 6.28
N ILE A 197 -4.80 -1.90 5.49
CA ILE A 197 -6.12 -1.55 5.99
C ILE A 197 -7.17 -2.53 5.47
N THR A 198 -8.08 -2.94 6.34
CA THR A 198 -9.16 -3.88 6.00
C THR A 198 -10.35 -3.72 6.94
N HIS A 199 -11.49 -4.26 6.52
CA HIS A 199 -12.65 -4.48 7.37
C HIS A 199 -12.97 -5.98 7.52
N ASP A 200 -12.14 -6.87 6.92
CA ASP A 200 -12.31 -8.33 6.96
C ASP A 200 -11.48 -8.94 8.12
N PRO A 201 -12.12 -9.59 9.12
CA PRO A 201 -11.40 -10.25 10.21
C PRO A 201 -10.40 -11.31 9.76
N ALA A 202 -10.67 -11.99 8.63
CA ALA A 202 -9.77 -13.02 8.11
C ALA A 202 -8.47 -12.44 7.54
N ASP A 203 -8.45 -11.18 7.10
CA ASP A 203 -7.22 -10.49 6.72
C ASP A 203 -6.37 -10.18 7.97
N VAL A 204 -7.05 -9.80 9.06
CA VAL A 204 -6.41 -9.55 10.37
C VAL A 204 -5.74 -10.81 10.88
N GLU A 205 -6.45 -11.94 10.87
CA GLU A 205 -5.94 -13.24 11.32
C GLU A 205 -4.73 -13.71 10.48
N ALA A 206 -4.83 -13.58 9.16
CA ALA A 206 -3.78 -14.09 8.25
C ALA A 206 -2.52 -13.21 8.22
N LEU A 207 -2.64 -11.90 8.39
CA LEU A 207 -1.57 -10.95 8.11
C LEU A 207 -1.15 -10.08 9.31
N GLY A 208 -1.97 -9.98 10.36
CA GLY A 208 -1.71 -9.08 11.49
C GLY A 208 -0.64 -9.62 12.44
N GLN A 209 0.47 -8.89 12.65
CA GLN A 209 1.36 -9.05 13.80
C GLN A 209 0.99 -8.02 14.88
N THR A 210 0.71 -6.80 14.47
CA THR A 210 0.17 -5.75 15.33
C THR A 210 -1.11 -5.23 14.68
N VAL A 211 -2.18 -5.23 15.45
CA VAL A 211 -3.50 -4.80 15.01
C VAL A 211 -3.92 -3.55 15.78
N PHE A 212 -4.40 -2.56 15.06
CA PHE A 212 -5.04 -1.38 15.63
C PHE A 212 -6.47 -1.31 15.12
N GLU A 213 -7.40 -1.04 16.00
CA GLU A 213 -8.78 -0.81 15.60
C GLU A 213 -9.04 0.69 15.46
N LEU A 214 -9.55 1.11 14.28
CA LEU A 214 -9.93 2.48 14.00
C LEU A 214 -11.45 2.62 13.94
N ARG A 215 -12.02 3.44 14.84
CA ARG A 215 -13.43 3.80 14.87
C ARG A 215 -13.58 5.31 15.00
N ASP A 216 -14.45 5.88 14.22
CA ASP A 216 -14.79 7.31 14.25
C ASP A 216 -13.56 8.24 14.31
N GLY A 217 -12.54 7.93 13.50
CA GLY A 217 -11.31 8.71 13.41
C GLY A 217 -10.34 8.55 14.57
N ARG A 218 -10.54 7.59 15.49
CA ARG A 218 -9.66 7.35 16.65
C ARG A 218 -9.23 5.90 16.73
N LEU A 219 -7.98 5.68 17.21
CA LEU A 219 -7.48 4.34 17.47
C LEU A 219 -7.95 3.84 18.83
N HIS A 220 -8.41 2.62 18.82
CA HIS A 220 -8.69 1.83 20.01
C HIS A 220 -7.68 0.67 20.04
N ARG A 221 -7.11 0.37 21.20
CA ARG A 221 -6.35 -0.87 21.39
C ARG A 221 -7.32 -2.01 21.52
N PRO A 222 -7.13 -3.12 20.81
CA PRO A 222 -7.93 -4.32 21.01
C PRO A 222 -7.75 -4.89 22.41
#